data_107ee7ddef8bc75e23e5cb120670ec39
#
_entry.id   107ee7ddef8bc75e23e5cb120670ec39
#
_cell.length_a   1.000
_cell.length_b   1.000
_cell.length_c   1.000
_cell.angle_alpha   90.00
_cell.angle_beta   90.00
_cell.angle_gamma   90.00
#
_symmetry.space_group_name_H-M   'P 1'
#
loop_
_entity.id
_entity.type
_entity.pdbx_description
1 polymer ?
#
loop_
_entity_poly.entity_id
_entity_poly.type
_entity_poly.pdbx_seq_one_letter_code
_entity_poly.pdbx_strand_id
1 'polypeptide(L)'
;MKRLRIALVIDDIYPASSGVGRSVQTQLEELTALGHQVTLLAPATGLEPPQSITTIALPSRRLPGLPRHTSIVRCSRRFARQLARQHQFDIIHSQTDTGALLLSARLARQLGIPHVHTFHTNMAGAHRTQPILTCLSSLGYRLVAYMLASAHRTRPQRAGRITLPGESAIARFDWRSQAIVAQAVTAVTTPSHYMLRYIRTAAGPVSITGTTIPTGYNRTFQRILQRTHRRRSGTGLRFVSISRLVKEKRLGRVISAFTKANIPGSELVIIGDGQERSRLETKAKLKLKSLRGTHKPSITFTGQVQRLEDIAQALRDADAFVLASYRFDNQPIVIPESLAAGLPVLYCDDRLDVGLSPSNSLLVGPSIKQLAAGMQQLADDSTRHTLAAGAQHALADLSPEATATAYCQLYRQVLQQHAAANKPQ
;
A
#
# COMPACT_ATOMS: atom_id res chain seq x y z
N MET A 1 18.15 0.71 23.46
CA MET A 1 18.19 -0.23 22.29
C MET A 1 19.49 0.03 21.51
N LYS A 2 20.14 -1.03 20.93
CA LYS A 2 21.30 -0.80 20.04
C LYS A 2 20.84 0.00 18.83
N ARG A 3 21.53 1.11 18.54
CA ARG A 3 21.29 1.95 17.38
C ARG A 3 21.70 1.18 16.11
N LEU A 4 20.81 1.11 15.12
CA LEU A 4 21.04 0.47 13.84
C LEU A 4 21.22 1.51 12.73
N ARG A 5 22.05 1.21 11.73
CA ARG A 5 22.19 1.95 10.48
C ARG A 5 21.36 1.24 9.41
N ILE A 6 20.23 1.82 9.04
CA ILE A 6 19.24 1.19 8.17
C ILE A 6 19.19 1.95 6.83
N ALA A 7 19.35 1.23 5.72
CA ALA A 7 19.14 1.77 4.39
C ALA A 7 17.74 1.38 3.88
N LEU A 8 16.87 2.34 3.63
CA LEU A 8 15.61 2.14 2.91
C LEU A 8 15.82 2.49 1.43
N VAL A 9 15.55 1.56 0.53
CA VAL A 9 15.85 1.70 -0.90
C VAL A 9 14.58 1.63 -1.72
N ILE A 10 14.32 2.65 -2.56
CA ILE A 10 13.10 2.77 -3.38
C ILE A 10 13.41 3.16 -4.83
N ASP A 11 12.52 2.78 -5.74
CA ASP A 11 12.50 3.26 -7.14
C ASP A 11 11.58 4.48 -7.33
N ASP A 12 10.75 4.80 -6.35
CA ASP A 12 9.87 5.97 -6.40
C ASP A 12 10.65 7.26 -6.14
N ILE A 13 10.31 8.29 -6.91
CA ILE A 13 10.83 9.64 -6.72
C ILE A 13 10.36 10.16 -5.35
N TYR A 14 11.25 10.65 -4.52
CA TYR A 14 10.96 11.16 -3.19
C TYR A 14 11.18 12.69 -3.11
N PRO A 15 10.29 13.43 -2.45
CA PRO A 15 9.05 13.01 -1.83
C PRO A 15 7.99 12.60 -2.85
N ALA A 16 7.40 11.43 -2.67
CA ALA A 16 6.44 10.87 -3.60
C ALA A 16 5.02 10.92 -3.05
N SER A 17 4.04 11.16 -3.92
CA SER A 17 2.62 11.09 -3.58
C SER A 17 2.05 9.66 -3.64
N SER A 18 2.89 8.65 -3.88
CA SER A 18 2.47 7.25 -3.95
C SER A 18 2.18 6.66 -2.57
N GLY A 19 1.36 5.62 -2.50
CA GLY A 19 1.14 4.87 -1.25
C GLY A 19 2.44 4.27 -0.68
N VAL A 20 3.34 3.80 -1.56
CA VAL A 20 4.67 3.31 -1.17
C VAL A 20 5.51 4.43 -0.57
N GLY A 21 5.58 5.59 -1.25
CA GLY A 21 6.32 6.76 -0.75
C GLY A 21 5.84 7.22 0.63
N ARG A 22 4.54 7.22 0.86
CA ARG A 22 3.93 7.56 2.17
C ARG A 22 4.26 6.52 3.25
N SER A 23 4.25 5.23 2.91
CA SER A 23 4.65 4.16 3.82
C SER A 23 6.12 4.29 4.21
N VAL A 24 7.01 4.56 3.24
CA VAL A 24 8.44 4.77 3.47
C VAL A 24 8.69 6.01 4.31
N GLN A 25 7.95 7.09 4.08
CA GLN A 25 8.05 8.30 4.91
C GLN A 25 7.71 8.00 6.37
N THR A 26 6.62 7.27 6.63
CA THR A 26 6.27 6.85 8.00
C THR A 26 7.39 6.01 8.63
N GLN A 27 7.97 5.05 7.89
CA GLN A 27 9.10 4.26 8.39
C GLN A 27 10.32 5.11 8.71
N LEU A 28 10.67 6.07 7.83
CA LEU A 28 11.79 7.01 8.04
C LEU A 28 11.62 7.82 9.33
N GLU A 29 10.45 8.45 9.47
CA GLU A 29 10.14 9.30 10.63
C GLU A 29 10.16 8.51 11.93
N GLU A 30 9.49 7.39 11.98
CA GLU A 30 9.31 6.62 13.21
C GLU A 30 10.56 5.84 13.62
N LEU A 31 11.29 5.22 12.69
CA LEU A 31 12.55 4.54 13.01
C LEU A 31 13.62 5.54 13.45
N THR A 32 13.62 6.74 12.89
CA THR A 32 14.52 7.83 13.36
C THR A 32 14.13 8.31 14.75
N ALA A 33 12.83 8.46 15.04
CA ALA A 33 12.33 8.82 16.37
C ALA A 33 12.70 7.77 17.44
N LEU A 34 12.81 6.49 17.05
CA LEU A 34 13.31 5.41 17.92
C LEU A 34 14.85 5.40 18.09
N GLY A 35 15.56 6.39 17.54
CA GLY A 35 17.01 6.57 17.69
C GLY A 35 17.86 5.79 16.68
N HIS A 36 17.29 5.18 15.65
CA HIS A 36 18.04 4.54 14.58
C HIS A 36 18.59 5.57 13.58
N GLN A 37 19.69 5.25 12.93
CA GLN A 37 20.23 6.03 11.82
C GLN A 37 19.62 5.50 10.51
N VAL A 38 18.62 6.22 9.98
CA VAL A 38 17.94 5.80 8.77
C VAL A 38 18.38 6.64 7.58
N THR A 39 18.77 5.98 6.49
CA THR A 39 19.18 6.62 5.25
C THR A 39 18.25 6.18 4.13
N LEU A 40 17.64 7.14 3.44
CA LEU A 40 16.84 6.88 2.25
C LEU A 40 17.73 6.87 1.00
N LEU A 41 17.68 5.80 0.24
CA LEU A 41 18.30 5.68 -1.09
C LEU A 41 17.17 5.74 -2.13
N ALA A 42 17.05 6.85 -2.83
CA ALA A 42 15.97 7.10 -3.78
C ALA A 42 16.47 7.80 -5.06
N PRO A 43 15.72 7.75 -6.17
CA PRO A 43 16.00 8.53 -7.36
C PRO A 43 16.12 10.02 -7.03
N ALA A 44 17.09 10.69 -7.63
CA ALA A 44 17.24 12.14 -7.53
C ALA A 44 15.95 12.83 -8.01
N THR A 45 15.44 13.74 -7.20
CA THR A 45 14.33 14.63 -7.57
C THR A 45 14.88 16.05 -7.71
N GLY A 46 14.18 16.91 -8.43
CA GLY A 46 14.49 18.34 -8.41
C GLY A 46 14.07 19.06 -7.11
N LEU A 47 13.55 18.32 -6.13
CA LEU A 47 13.09 18.82 -4.84
C LEU A 47 14.08 18.37 -3.76
N GLU A 48 14.45 19.29 -2.89
CA GLU A 48 15.26 18.94 -1.71
C GLU A 48 14.41 18.16 -0.71
N PRO A 49 14.87 16.98 -0.25
CA PRO A 49 14.20 16.26 0.83
C PRO A 49 14.22 17.09 2.12
N PRO A 50 13.27 16.87 3.06
CA PRO A 50 13.30 17.53 4.35
C PRO A 50 14.67 17.36 5.02
N GLN A 51 15.23 18.43 5.59
CA GLN A 51 16.57 18.46 6.21
C GLN A 51 16.78 17.41 7.32
N SER A 52 15.68 16.88 7.87
CA SER A 52 15.71 15.84 8.92
C SER A 52 15.98 14.43 8.39
N ILE A 53 15.97 14.20 7.06
CA ILE A 53 16.10 12.86 6.46
C ILE A 53 17.41 12.76 5.68
N THR A 54 18.31 11.90 6.12
CA THR A 54 19.52 11.57 5.36
C THR A 54 19.12 10.86 4.07
N THR A 55 19.42 11.48 2.92
CA THR A 55 19.07 10.93 1.59
C THR A 55 20.28 10.78 0.71
N ILE A 56 20.41 9.64 0.05
CA ILE A 56 21.38 9.39 -1.01
C ILE A 56 20.65 9.36 -2.34
N ALA A 57 20.95 10.32 -3.21
CA ALA A 57 20.39 10.39 -4.55
C ALA A 57 20.95 9.28 -5.44
N LEU A 58 20.08 8.45 -6.01
CA LEU A 58 20.44 7.35 -6.87
C LEU A 58 20.27 7.71 -8.35
N PRO A 59 21.24 7.40 -9.21
CA PRO A 59 21.07 7.45 -10.65
C PRO A 59 19.93 6.53 -11.09
N SER A 60 19.00 7.05 -11.87
CA SER A 60 17.83 6.30 -12.31
C SER A 60 17.44 6.65 -13.75
N ARG A 61 16.58 5.83 -14.35
CA ARG A 61 16.02 6.06 -15.69
C ARG A 61 14.49 5.88 -15.63
N ARG A 62 13.78 6.81 -16.24
CA ARG A 62 12.35 6.65 -16.51
C ARG A 62 12.16 5.75 -17.73
N LEU A 63 11.23 4.80 -17.63
CA LEU A 63 10.79 4.01 -18.77
C LEU A 63 9.38 4.46 -19.19
N PRO A 64 9.10 4.48 -20.50
CA PRO A 64 7.75 4.72 -21.02
C PRO A 64 6.75 3.71 -20.39
N GLY A 65 5.57 4.18 -20.02
CA GLY A 65 4.53 3.33 -19.43
C GLY A 65 4.58 3.18 -17.92
N LEU A 66 5.66 3.57 -17.24
CA LEU A 66 5.68 3.62 -15.78
C LEU A 66 4.93 4.86 -15.24
N PRO A 67 4.37 4.77 -14.00
CA PRO A 67 3.80 5.93 -13.33
C PRO A 67 4.81 7.09 -13.24
N ARG A 68 4.32 8.34 -13.26
CA ARG A 68 5.19 9.53 -13.26
C ARG A 68 6.13 9.63 -12.07
N HIS A 69 5.77 9.02 -10.94
CA HIS A 69 6.54 9.00 -9.69
C HIS A 69 7.55 7.84 -9.62
N THR A 70 7.56 6.92 -10.57
CA THR A 70 8.44 5.74 -10.56
C THR A 70 9.53 5.88 -11.61
N SER A 71 10.78 5.58 -11.21
CA SER A 71 11.91 5.42 -12.13
C SER A 71 12.76 4.22 -11.70
N ILE A 72 13.43 3.58 -12.64
CA ILE A 72 14.26 2.41 -12.33
C ILE A 72 15.65 2.86 -11.90
N VAL A 73 16.01 2.55 -10.67
CA VAL A 73 17.31 2.83 -10.07
C VAL A 73 18.41 2.01 -10.75
N ARG A 74 19.57 2.63 -10.96
CA ARG A 74 20.77 1.95 -11.46
C ARG A 74 21.24 0.91 -10.46
N CYS A 75 21.30 -0.34 -10.88
CA CYS A 75 21.63 -1.47 -10.01
C CYS A 75 22.91 -2.22 -10.42
N SER A 76 23.87 -1.58 -11.12
CA SER A 76 25.10 -2.27 -11.57
C SER A 76 25.99 -2.73 -10.41
N ARG A 77 26.75 -3.83 -10.61
CA ARG A 77 27.69 -4.34 -9.60
C ARG A 77 28.78 -3.32 -9.24
N ARG A 78 29.23 -2.51 -10.21
CA ARG A 78 30.21 -1.44 -9.99
C ARG A 78 29.65 -0.37 -9.08
N PHE A 79 28.42 0.04 -9.31
CA PHE A 79 27.74 1.05 -8.50
C PHE A 79 27.48 0.57 -7.07
N ALA A 80 27.01 -0.67 -6.90
CA ALA A 80 26.83 -1.26 -5.56
C ALA A 80 28.16 -1.33 -4.76
N ARG A 81 29.28 -1.68 -5.42
CA ARG A 81 30.61 -1.66 -4.79
C ARG A 81 31.05 -0.25 -4.40
N GLN A 82 30.75 0.74 -5.20
CA GLN A 82 31.06 2.15 -4.89
C GLN A 82 30.29 2.58 -3.63
N LEU A 83 28.97 2.34 -3.56
CA LEU A 83 28.16 2.66 -2.39
C LEU A 83 28.63 1.92 -1.13
N ALA A 84 29.00 0.64 -1.25
CA ALA A 84 29.49 -0.16 -0.13
C ALA A 84 30.82 0.37 0.46
N ARG A 85 31.65 1.04 -0.34
CA ARG A 85 32.88 1.68 0.14
C ARG A 85 32.63 3.00 0.85
N GLN A 86 31.58 3.70 0.46
CA GLN A 86 31.24 5.04 0.96
C GLN A 86 30.33 5.00 2.19
N HIS A 87 29.50 3.96 2.32
CA HIS A 87 28.48 3.87 3.35
C HIS A 87 28.49 2.52 4.05
N GLN A 88 28.24 2.55 5.33
CA GLN A 88 28.11 1.35 6.17
C GLN A 88 26.68 1.26 6.70
N PHE A 89 26.06 0.09 6.50
CA PHE A 89 24.72 -0.21 6.99
C PHE A 89 24.76 -1.52 7.80
N ASP A 90 23.78 -1.69 8.67
CA ASP A 90 23.57 -2.95 9.39
C ASP A 90 22.46 -3.77 8.72
N ILE A 91 21.52 -3.07 8.03
CA ILE A 91 20.41 -3.68 7.29
C ILE A 91 20.15 -2.88 6.00
N ILE A 92 19.90 -3.60 4.92
CA ILE A 92 19.34 -3.05 3.68
C ILE A 92 17.89 -3.50 3.58
N HIS A 93 16.97 -2.54 3.39
CA HIS A 93 15.56 -2.81 3.26
C HIS A 93 15.01 -2.21 1.95
N SER A 94 14.72 -3.05 0.96
CA SER A 94 14.10 -2.64 -0.30
C SER A 94 12.60 -2.56 -0.19
N GLN A 95 12.01 -1.51 -0.78
CA GLN A 95 10.58 -1.17 -0.69
C GLN A 95 9.86 -1.24 -2.05
N THR A 96 10.60 -1.48 -3.12
CA THR A 96 10.06 -1.58 -4.49
C THR A 96 10.70 -2.74 -5.24
N ASP A 97 10.03 -3.19 -6.29
CA ASP A 97 10.22 -4.51 -6.90
C ASP A 97 11.14 -4.54 -8.14
N THR A 98 11.89 -3.46 -8.42
CA THR A 98 12.70 -3.35 -9.65
C THR A 98 14.18 -3.05 -9.38
N GLY A 99 14.68 -1.89 -9.80
CA GLY A 99 16.10 -1.51 -9.68
C GLY A 99 16.57 -1.43 -8.24
N ALA A 100 15.75 -0.88 -7.35
CA ALA A 100 16.03 -0.79 -5.91
C ALA A 100 16.18 -2.17 -5.27
N LEU A 101 15.34 -3.14 -5.62
CA LEU A 101 15.45 -4.52 -5.17
C LEU A 101 16.80 -5.15 -5.56
N LEU A 102 17.20 -5.01 -6.83
CA LEU A 102 18.47 -5.54 -7.34
C LEU A 102 19.70 -4.82 -6.78
N LEU A 103 19.62 -3.49 -6.60
CA LEU A 103 20.68 -2.72 -5.95
C LEU A 103 20.87 -3.17 -4.50
N SER A 104 19.76 -3.32 -3.77
CA SER A 104 19.73 -3.79 -2.38
C SER A 104 20.42 -5.14 -2.21
N ALA A 105 20.10 -6.11 -3.08
CA ALA A 105 20.74 -7.42 -3.06
C ALA A 105 22.25 -7.35 -3.26
N ARG A 106 22.69 -6.55 -4.23
CA ARG A 106 24.12 -6.38 -4.54
C ARG A 106 24.86 -5.67 -3.42
N LEU A 107 24.22 -4.64 -2.83
CA LEU A 107 24.79 -3.87 -1.73
C LEU A 107 24.88 -4.72 -0.46
N ALA A 108 23.79 -5.40 -0.08
CA ALA A 108 23.74 -6.30 1.07
C ALA A 108 24.84 -7.38 0.99
N ARG A 109 25.01 -7.98 -0.19
CA ARG A 109 26.06 -8.95 -0.42
C ARG A 109 27.47 -8.38 -0.33
N GLN A 110 27.71 -7.15 -0.83
CA GLN A 110 29.03 -6.49 -0.74
C GLN A 110 29.40 -6.18 0.71
N LEU A 111 28.42 -5.83 1.53
CA LEU A 111 28.59 -5.50 2.94
C LEU A 111 28.51 -6.72 3.86
N GLY A 112 28.10 -7.88 3.35
CA GLY A 112 27.88 -9.08 4.18
C GLY A 112 26.77 -8.93 5.22
N ILE A 113 25.69 -8.20 4.90
CA ILE A 113 24.61 -7.85 5.82
C ILE A 113 23.24 -8.36 5.32
N PRO A 114 22.22 -8.47 6.20
CA PRO A 114 20.90 -8.94 5.81
C PRO A 114 20.20 -7.99 4.84
N HIS A 115 19.42 -8.59 3.92
CA HIS A 115 18.49 -7.91 3.02
C HIS A 115 17.06 -8.24 3.38
N VAL A 116 16.29 -7.23 3.78
CA VAL A 116 14.83 -7.30 4.01
C VAL A 116 14.12 -6.70 2.80
N HIS A 117 12.98 -7.26 2.42
CA HIS A 117 12.15 -6.73 1.34
C HIS A 117 10.68 -6.60 1.74
N THR A 118 10.05 -5.46 1.46
CA THR A 118 8.61 -5.27 1.63
C THR A 118 7.89 -5.36 0.28
N PHE A 119 6.94 -6.29 0.18
CA PHE A 119 6.04 -6.37 -0.97
C PHE A 119 4.89 -5.39 -0.81
N HIS A 120 4.98 -4.23 -1.43
CA HIS A 120 3.89 -3.26 -1.47
C HIS A 120 2.91 -3.53 -2.62
N THR A 121 3.38 -4.13 -3.71
CA THR A 121 2.60 -4.28 -4.95
C THR A 121 2.01 -5.68 -5.08
N ASN A 122 0.68 -5.75 -5.25
CA ASN A 122 0.02 -6.96 -5.69
C ASN A 122 0.11 -7.07 -7.23
N MET A 123 1.20 -7.65 -7.73
CA MET A 123 1.42 -7.85 -9.18
C MET A 123 0.30 -8.67 -9.81
N ALA A 124 -0.14 -9.73 -9.13
CA ALA A 124 -1.20 -10.62 -9.62
C ALA A 124 -2.56 -9.93 -9.80
N GLY A 125 -2.84 -8.86 -9.05
CA GLY A 125 -4.10 -8.12 -9.14
C GLY A 125 -4.24 -7.30 -10.43
N ALA A 126 -3.15 -6.86 -11.04
CA ALA A 126 -3.15 -6.02 -12.22
C ALA A 126 -3.74 -6.71 -13.47
N HIS A 127 -3.62 -8.04 -13.57
CA HIS A 127 -4.14 -8.81 -14.72
C HIS A 127 -5.65 -8.76 -14.90
N ARG A 128 -6.40 -8.42 -13.86
CA ARG A 128 -7.87 -8.38 -13.95
C ARG A 128 -8.39 -7.22 -14.79
N THR A 129 -7.59 -6.17 -14.93
CA THR A 129 -8.01 -4.93 -15.60
C THR A 129 -7.23 -4.64 -16.87
N GLN A 130 -5.99 -5.15 -16.98
CA GLN A 130 -5.10 -4.91 -18.12
C GLN A 130 -4.32 -6.19 -18.49
N PRO A 131 -5.00 -7.26 -18.98
CA PRO A 131 -4.37 -8.58 -19.10
C PRO A 131 -3.20 -8.62 -20.09
N ILE A 132 -3.23 -7.89 -21.20
CA ILE A 132 -2.18 -7.94 -22.24
C ILE A 132 -0.92 -7.18 -21.78
N LEU A 133 -1.06 -5.94 -21.33
CA LEU A 133 0.07 -5.10 -20.86
C LEU A 133 0.77 -5.72 -19.66
N THR A 134 0.02 -6.37 -18.76
CA THR A 134 0.56 -6.97 -17.56
C THR A 134 1.32 -8.28 -17.83
N CYS A 135 1.08 -8.99 -18.92
CA CYS A 135 1.88 -10.17 -19.30
C CYS A 135 3.35 -9.82 -19.50
N LEU A 136 3.66 -8.71 -20.19
CA LEU A 136 5.04 -8.26 -20.39
C LEU A 136 5.69 -7.84 -19.07
N SER A 137 4.95 -7.15 -18.22
CA SER A 137 5.44 -6.77 -16.88
C SER A 137 5.70 -7.98 -16.00
N SER A 138 4.88 -9.03 -16.08
CA SER A 138 5.08 -10.30 -15.34
C SER A 138 6.32 -11.04 -15.78
N LEU A 139 6.60 -11.09 -17.08
CA LEU A 139 7.85 -11.68 -17.60
C LEU A 139 9.06 -10.86 -17.15
N GLY A 140 8.99 -9.54 -17.23
CA GLY A 140 10.03 -8.64 -16.72
C GLY A 140 10.28 -8.82 -15.22
N TYR A 141 9.22 -8.92 -14.43
CA TYR A 141 9.32 -9.17 -12.99
C TYR A 141 9.91 -10.56 -12.67
N ARG A 142 9.53 -11.59 -13.42
CA ARG A 142 10.14 -12.93 -13.31
C ARG A 142 11.64 -12.87 -13.56
N LEU A 143 12.09 -12.11 -14.57
CA LEU A 143 13.49 -11.90 -14.85
C LEU A 143 14.20 -11.22 -13.67
N VAL A 144 13.60 -10.16 -13.12
CA VAL A 144 14.13 -9.47 -11.93
C VAL A 144 14.26 -10.44 -10.75
N ALA A 145 13.27 -11.30 -10.51
CA ALA A 145 13.31 -12.30 -9.44
C ALA A 145 14.49 -13.29 -9.59
N TYR A 146 14.75 -13.78 -10.79
CA TYR A 146 15.92 -14.63 -11.04
C TYR A 146 17.26 -13.87 -10.97
N MET A 147 17.30 -12.61 -11.43
CA MET A 147 18.46 -11.76 -11.27
C MET A 147 18.79 -11.50 -9.79
N LEU A 148 17.76 -11.33 -8.96
CA LEU A 148 17.88 -11.20 -7.51
C LEU A 148 18.47 -12.47 -6.89
N ALA A 149 17.89 -13.62 -7.21
CA ALA A 149 18.36 -14.92 -6.74
C ALA A 149 19.84 -15.13 -7.11
N SER A 150 20.20 -14.81 -8.36
CA SER A 150 21.61 -14.84 -8.81
C SER A 150 22.50 -13.83 -8.04
N ALA A 151 21.99 -12.63 -7.73
CA ALA A 151 22.72 -11.63 -6.95
C ALA A 151 23.01 -12.11 -5.53
N HIS A 152 22.09 -12.83 -4.91
CA HIS A 152 22.26 -13.47 -3.60
C HIS A 152 22.94 -14.85 -3.65
N ARG A 153 23.24 -15.39 -4.84
CA ARG A 153 23.73 -16.76 -5.07
C ARG A 153 22.81 -17.84 -4.50
N THR A 154 21.51 -17.56 -4.47
CA THR A 154 20.50 -18.53 -4.06
C THR A 154 19.97 -19.28 -5.28
N ARG A 155 19.59 -20.56 -5.09
CA ARG A 155 18.90 -21.36 -6.11
C ARG A 155 17.44 -21.51 -5.67
N PRO A 156 16.50 -20.74 -6.29
CA PRO A 156 15.10 -20.85 -5.91
C PRO A 156 14.59 -22.26 -6.17
N GLN A 157 13.99 -22.87 -5.17
CA GLN A 157 13.34 -24.15 -5.34
C GLN A 157 11.99 -23.96 -6.03
N ARG A 158 11.68 -24.84 -6.96
CA ARG A 158 10.37 -24.83 -7.64
C ARG A 158 9.35 -25.45 -6.72
N ALA A 159 8.36 -24.67 -6.33
CA ALA A 159 7.16 -25.23 -5.74
C ALA A 159 6.44 -26.10 -6.77
N GLY A 160 5.92 -27.24 -6.36
CA GLY A 160 5.10 -28.12 -7.18
C GLY A 160 3.82 -27.43 -7.70
N ARG A 161 2.80 -28.22 -7.97
CA ARG A 161 1.48 -27.68 -8.39
C ARG A 161 0.86 -26.90 -7.22
N ILE A 162 0.66 -25.58 -7.42
CA ILE A 162 0.11 -24.70 -6.38
C ILE A 162 -1.35 -24.41 -6.71
N THR A 163 -2.21 -24.59 -5.73
CA THR A 163 -3.62 -24.22 -5.81
C THR A 163 -3.84 -22.91 -5.06
N LEU A 164 -4.13 -21.84 -5.82
CA LEU A 164 -4.58 -20.56 -5.28
C LEU A 164 -6.00 -20.31 -5.78
N PRO A 165 -7.04 -20.58 -4.98
CA PRO A 165 -8.42 -20.48 -5.41
C PRO A 165 -8.78 -19.09 -5.93
N GLY A 166 -9.45 -19.03 -7.08
CA GLY A 166 -9.87 -17.78 -7.71
C GLY A 166 -8.77 -16.97 -8.39
N GLU A 167 -7.52 -17.47 -8.43
CA GLU A 167 -6.42 -16.83 -9.16
C GLU A 167 -6.28 -17.40 -10.58
N SER A 168 -6.07 -16.51 -11.57
CA SER A 168 -5.79 -16.90 -12.95
C SER A 168 -4.41 -17.58 -13.09
N ALA A 169 -4.15 -18.22 -14.23
CA ALA A 169 -2.84 -18.83 -14.49
C ALA A 169 -1.70 -17.78 -14.45
N ILE A 170 -1.96 -16.59 -14.99
CA ILE A 170 -0.99 -15.48 -14.99
C ILE A 170 -0.78 -14.95 -13.57
N ALA A 171 -1.85 -14.78 -12.80
CA ALA A 171 -1.74 -14.38 -11.40
C ALA A 171 -0.91 -15.39 -10.59
N ARG A 172 -1.13 -16.71 -10.80
CA ARG A 172 -0.29 -17.75 -10.17
C ARG A 172 1.17 -17.68 -10.62
N PHE A 173 1.43 -17.26 -11.85
CA PHE A 173 2.78 -17.02 -12.33
C PHE A 173 3.45 -15.87 -11.55
N ASP A 174 2.74 -14.77 -11.29
CA ASP A 174 3.27 -13.65 -10.50
C ASP A 174 3.50 -14.02 -9.04
N TRP A 175 2.58 -14.73 -8.41
CA TRP A 175 2.79 -15.24 -7.05
C TRP A 175 4.05 -16.12 -6.94
N ARG A 176 4.31 -16.95 -7.95
CA ARG A 176 5.57 -17.72 -8.01
C ARG A 176 6.80 -16.81 -8.19
N SER A 177 6.69 -15.71 -8.92
CA SER A 177 7.78 -14.74 -9.05
C SER A 177 8.08 -14.06 -7.73
N GLN A 178 7.04 -13.67 -6.98
CA GLN A 178 7.19 -13.11 -5.64
C GLN A 178 7.76 -14.14 -4.64
N ALA A 179 7.38 -15.41 -4.77
CA ALA A 179 7.98 -16.47 -3.97
C ALA A 179 9.48 -16.68 -4.25
N ILE A 180 9.93 -16.53 -5.50
CA ILE A 180 11.37 -16.54 -5.84
C ILE A 180 12.10 -15.38 -5.15
N VAL A 181 11.52 -14.18 -5.16
CA VAL A 181 12.08 -13.03 -4.44
C VAL A 181 12.16 -13.32 -2.95
N ALA A 182 11.10 -13.84 -2.36
CA ALA A 182 11.03 -14.15 -0.94
C ALA A 182 12.03 -15.22 -0.50
N GLN A 183 12.35 -16.21 -1.35
CA GLN A 183 13.37 -17.21 -1.10
C GLN A 183 14.79 -16.64 -1.20
N ALA A 184 14.98 -15.56 -1.96
CA ALA A 184 16.29 -15.00 -2.23
C ALA A 184 16.77 -14.02 -1.16
N VAL A 185 15.87 -13.33 -0.49
CA VAL A 185 16.18 -12.34 0.56
C VAL A 185 16.21 -12.96 1.95
N THR A 186 16.80 -12.26 2.92
CA THR A 186 16.92 -12.76 4.30
C THR A 186 15.54 -12.83 4.99
N ALA A 187 14.69 -11.82 4.76
CA ALA A 187 13.32 -11.81 5.25
C ALA A 187 12.43 -10.92 4.38
N VAL A 188 11.13 -11.19 4.41
CA VAL A 188 10.13 -10.38 3.71
C VAL A 188 9.09 -9.81 4.67
N THR A 189 8.55 -8.67 4.30
CA THR A 189 7.33 -8.13 4.93
C THR A 189 6.25 -7.89 3.89
N THR A 190 5.02 -7.91 4.35
CA THR A 190 3.86 -7.51 3.56
C THR A 190 2.93 -6.68 4.43
N PRO A 191 2.27 -5.65 3.91
CA PRO A 191 1.32 -4.87 4.70
C PRO A 191 -0.02 -5.59 4.94
N SER A 192 -0.26 -6.76 4.33
CA SER A 192 -1.48 -7.55 4.48
C SER A 192 -1.21 -9.04 4.71
N HIS A 193 -2.07 -9.69 5.50
CA HIS A 193 -1.94 -11.12 5.81
C HIS A 193 -2.13 -12.00 4.56
N TYR A 194 -3.10 -11.65 3.71
CA TYR A 194 -3.38 -12.46 2.52
C TYR A 194 -2.17 -12.54 1.58
N MET A 195 -1.42 -11.44 1.43
CA MET A 195 -0.28 -11.41 0.52
C MET A 195 0.84 -12.32 1.01
N LEU A 196 1.18 -12.26 2.31
CA LEU A 196 2.17 -13.16 2.89
C LEU A 196 1.74 -14.62 2.78
N ARG A 197 0.47 -14.92 3.05
CA ARG A 197 -0.09 -16.27 2.91
C ARG A 197 0.03 -16.77 1.46
N TYR A 198 -0.27 -15.94 0.46
CA TYR A 198 -0.18 -16.32 -0.94
C TYR A 198 1.26 -16.52 -1.41
N ILE A 199 2.19 -15.69 -0.96
CA ILE A 199 3.63 -15.86 -1.22
C ILE A 199 4.13 -17.17 -0.61
N ARG A 200 3.79 -17.48 0.63
CA ARG A 200 4.13 -18.75 1.30
C ARG A 200 3.54 -19.95 0.57
N THR A 201 2.26 -19.89 0.19
CA THR A 201 1.63 -20.93 -0.61
C THR A 201 2.34 -21.11 -1.95
N ALA A 202 2.75 -20.02 -2.60
CA ALA A 202 3.47 -20.05 -3.87
C ALA A 202 4.92 -20.55 -3.73
N ALA A 203 5.51 -20.48 -2.56
CA ALA A 203 6.83 -21.06 -2.26
C ALA A 203 6.76 -22.57 -2.01
N GLY A 204 5.59 -23.12 -1.67
CA GLY A 204 5.41 -24.53 -1.39
C GLY A 204 6.11 -24.94 -0.07
N PRO A 205 6.92 -26.02 -0.08
CA PRO A 205 7.56 -26.53 1.14
C PRO A 205 8.74 -25.67 1.62
N VAL A 206 9.14 -24.66 0.85
CA VAL A 206 10.27 -23.80 1.20
C VAL A 206 9.87 -22.83 2.31
N SER A 207 10.58 -22.87 3.42
CA SER A 207 10.38 -21.93 4.51
C SER A 207 10.79 -20.52 4.09
N ILE A 208 9.91 -19.54 4.31
CA ILE A 208 10.15 -18.12 4.08
C ILE A 208 10.09 -17.39 5.42
N THR A 209 11.19 -16.77 5.81
CA THR A 209 11.20 -15.82 6.92
C THR A 209 10.41 -14.58 6.52
N GLY A 210 9.29 -14.33 7.18
CA GLY A 210 8.47 -13.19 6.81
C GLY A 210 7.37 -12.92 7.83
N THR A 211 6.95 -11.66 7.92
CA THR A 211 5.89 -11.22 8.80
C THR A 211 5.01 -10.17 8.11
N THR A 212 3.77 -10.06 8.55
CA THR A 212 2.89 -8.96 8.17
C THR A 212 3.16 -7.77 9.07
N ILE A 213 3.51 -6.65 8.46
CA ILE A 213 3.67 -5.37 9.16
C ILE A 213 2.77 -4.37 8.46
N PRO A 214 1.61 -4.04 9.04
CA PRO A 214 0.71 -3.06 8.48
C PRO A 214 1.38 -1.70 8.24
N THR A 215 1.03 -1.04 7.15
CA THR A 215 1.31 0.38 7.01
C THR A 215 0.34 1.14 7.90
N GLY A 216 0.83 1.74 8.96
CA GLY A 216 0.04 2.59 9.83
C GLY A 216 -0.31 3.94 9.17
N TYR A 217 -1.16 4.72 9.82
CA TYR A 217 -1.33 6.11 9.43
C TYR A 217 -0.10 6.93 9.87
N ASN A 218 0.16 8.05 9.16
CA ASN A 218 1.34 8.89 9.42
C ASN A 218 1.13 9.78 10.67
N ARG A 219 2.17 9.97 11.48
CA ARG A 219 2.13 10.82 12.69
C ARG A 219 1.73 12.28 12.38
N THR A 220 2.20 12.82 11.27
CA THR A 220 1.83 14.17 10.82
C THR A 220 0.34 14.23 10.51
N PHE A 221 -0.20 13.22 9.81
CA PHE A 221 -1.63 13.10 9.57
C PHE A 221 -2.43 12.99 10.88
N GLN A 222 -1.96 12.22 11.85
CA GLN A 222 -2.59 12.10 13.17
C GLN A 222 -2.70 13.45 13.88
N ARG A 223 -1.60 14.22 13.92
CA ARG A 223 -1.58 15.56 14.54
C ARG A 223 -2.54 16.53 13.84
N ILE A 224 -2.57 16.50 12.52
CA ILE A 224 -3.51 17.29 11.72
C ILE A 224 -4.95 16.90 12.08
N LEU A 225 -5.25 15.61 12.07
CA LEU A 225 -6.59 15.10 12.34
C LEU A 225 -7.09 15.43 13.75
N GLN A 226 -6.21 15.45 14.77
CA GLN A 226 -6.53 15.88 16.14
C GLN A 226 -6.95 17.34 16.23
N ARG A 227 -6.47 18.19 15.31
CA ARG A 227 -6.78 19.63 15.23
C ARG A 227 -7.91 19.94 14.24
N THR A 228 -8.35 18.92 13.49
CA THR A 228 -9.37 19.07 12.46
C THR A 228 -10.74 18.76 13.05
N HIS A 229 -11.63 19.72 13.01
CA HIS A 229 -13.02 19.58 13.46
C HIS A 229 -13.96 19.47 12.26
N ARG A 230 -15.07 18.77 12.44
CA ARG A 230 -16.12 18.69 11.43
C ARG A 230 -16.66 20.10 11.15
N ARG A 231 -16.59 20.54 9.91
CA ARG A 231 -17.06 21.87 9.46
C ARG A 231 -18.47 21.83 8.87
N ARG A 232 -18.89 20.63 8.48
CA ARG A 232 -20.19 20.44 7.83
C ARG A 232 -21.34 20.50 8.83
N SER A 233 -22.30 21.38 8.56
CA SER A 233 -23.55 21.54 9.36
C SER A 233 -24.79 20.87 8.75
N GLY A 234 -24.70 20.30 7.53
CA GLY A 234 -25.82 19.65 6.85
C GLY A 234 -26.21 18.29 7.44
N THR A 235 -27.52 18.01 7.45
CA THR A 235 -28.10 16.75 7.99
C THR A 235 -28.03 15.56 7.01
N GLY A 236 -27.73 15.77 5.72
CA GLY A 236 -27.65 14.69 4.74
C GLY A 236 -26.42 13.79 4.96
N LEU A 237 -26.52 12.51 4.65
CA LEU A 237 -25.43 11.55 4.78
C LEU A 237 -24.34 11.80 3.72
N ARG A 238 -23.06 11.86 4.12
CA ARG A 238 -21.92 12.03 3.21
C ARG A 238 -21.05 10.79 3.20
N PHE A 239 -20.96 10.17 2.04
CA PHE A 239 -19.96 9.15 1.74
C PHE A 239 -18.72 9.79 1.11
N VAL A 240 -17.54 9.29 1.44
CA VAL A 240 -16.28 9.69 0.80
C VAL A 240 -15.55 8.47 0.21
N SER A 241 -14.95 8.66 -0.96
CA SER A 241 -14.06 7.68 -1.59
C SER A 241 -12.80 8.38 -2.08
N ILE A 242 -11.63 7.96 -1.59
CA ILE A 242 -10.34 8.58 -1.89
C ILE A 242 -9.45 7.56 -2.60
N SER A 243 -9.12 7.80 -3.87
CA SER A 243 -8.22 6.94 -4.63
C SER A 243 -7.81 7.55 -5.97
N ARG A 244 -6.81 6.97 -6.63
CA ARG A 244 -6.57 7.23 -8.05
C ARG A 244 -7.81 6.85 -8.87
N LEU A 245 -8.19 7.66 -9.87
CA LEU A 245 -9.32 7.38 -10.75
C LEU A 245 -8.89 6.44 -11.89
N VAL A 246 -8.70 5.17 -11.55
CA VAL A 246 -8.28 4.09 -12.47
C VAL A 246 -9.26 2.92 -12.40
N LYS A 247 -9.27 2.06 -13.41
CA LYS A 247 -10.22 0.94 -13.55
C LYS A 247 -10.22 0.01 -12.33
N GLU A 248 -9.05 -0.25 -11.76
CA GLU A 248 -8.83 -1.13 -10.63
C GLU A 248 -9.58 -0.69 -9.37
N LYS A 249 -9.76 0.61 -9.18
CA LYS A 249 -10.49 1.19 -8.04
C LYS A 249 -12.00 1.09 -8.17
N ARG A 250 -12.50 0.73 -9.34
CA ARG A 250 -13.92 0.42 -9.60
C ARG A 250 -14.91 1.50 -9.17
N LEU A 251 -14.50 2.79 -9.17
CA LEU A 251 -15.34 3.92 -8.75
C LEU A 251 -16.65 4.03 -9.55
N GLY A 252 -16.66 3.56 -10.77
CA GLY A 252 -17.90 3.45 -11.55
C GLY A 252 -18.95 2.51 -10.91
N ARG A 253 -18.52 1.55 -10.05
CA ARG A 253 -19.45 0.73 -9.24
C ARG A 253 -19.92 1.48 -8.01
N VAL A 254 -19.05 2.25 -7.36
CA VAL A 254 -19.42 3.15 -6.24
C VAL A 254 -20.51 4.12 -6.68
N ILE A 255 -20.31 4.82 -7.81
CA ILE A 255 -21.31 5.74 -8.39
C ILE A 255 -22.64 5.02 -8.65
N SER A 256 -22.58 3.83 -9.29
CA SER A 256 -23.80 3.08 -9.59
C SER A 256 -24.50 2.54 -8.33
N ALA A 257 -23.74 2.15 -7.31
CA ALA A 257 -24.29 1.70 -6.03
C ALA A 257 -24.91 2.84 -5.26
N PHE A 258 -24.24 4.00 -5.20
CA PHE A 258 -24.73 5.20 -4.54
C PHE A 258 -26.05 5.70 -5.16
N THR A 259 -26.11 5.79 -6.49
CA THR A 259 -27.35 6.18 -7.17
C THR A 259 -28.45 5.12 -7.06
N LYS A 260 -28.10 3.83 -6.92
CA LYS A 260 -29.06 2.74 -6.67
C LYS A 260 -29.56 2.75 -5.23
N ALA A 261 -28.71 3.07 -4.26
CA ALA A 261 -29.11 3.24 -2.86
C ALA A 261 -30.11 4.39 -2.69
N ASN A 262 -29.97 5.44 -3.49
CA ASN A 262 -30.88 6.59 -3.61
C ASN A 262 -31.33 7.17 -2.24
N ILE A 263 -30.35 7.37 -1.34
CA ILE A 263 -30.61 7.91 0.00
C ILE A 263 -30.90 9.41 -0.14
N PRO A 264 -32.06 9.90 0.31
CA PRO A 264 -32.45 11.29 0.14
C PRO A 264 -31.44 12.28 0.74
N GLY A 265 -31.09 13.34 -0.01
CA GLY A 265 -30.20 14.40 0.45
C GLY A 265 -28.75 13.96 0.72
N SER A 266 -28.39 12.71 0.39
CA SER A 266 -27.02 12.23 0.59
C SER A 266 -26.04 12.79 -0.46
N GLU A 267 -24.75 12.76 -0.11
CA GLU A 267 -23.66 13.19 -0.98
C GLU A 267 -22.58 12.10 -1.07
N LEU A 268 -22.03 11.91 -2.27
CA LEU A 268 -20.83 11.12 -2.49
C LEU A 268 -19.70 12.04 -2.95
N VAL A 269 -18.65 12.18 -2.14
CA VAL A 269 -17.45 12.95 -2.48
C VAL A 269 -16.37 11.97 -2.99
N ILE A 270 -15.92 12.19 -4.22
CA ILE A 270 -14.85 11.41 -4.85
C ILE A 270 -13.59 12.27 -4.94
N ILE A 271 -12.56 11.86 -4.22
CA ILE A 271 -11.28 12.57 -4.12
C ILE A 271 -10.21 11.79 -4.87
N GLY A 272 -9.55 12.47 -5.80
CA GLY A 272 -8.48 11.92 -6.60
C GLY A 272 -8.56 12.31 -8.07
N ASP A 273 -7.58 11.85 -8.84
CA ASP A 273 -7.50 12.07 -10.29
C ASP A 273 -6.99 10.81 -11.01
N GLY A 274 -7.15 10.75 -12.32
CA GLY A 274 -6.69 9.65 -13.14
C GLY A 274 -7.43 9.51 -14.48
N GLN A 275 -7.03 8.50 -15.23
CA GLN A 275 -7.49 8.29 -16.62
C GLN A 275 -9.01 8.08 -16.74
N GLU A 276 -9.70 7.62 -15.69
CA GLU A 276 -11.14 7.35 -15.70
C GLU A 276 -11.98 8.60 -15.35
N ARG A 277 -11.38 9.75 -15.02
CA ARG A 277 -12.10 10.93 -14.49
C ARG A 277 -13.28 11.34 -15.36
N SER A 278 -13.03 11.68 -16.61
CA SER A 278 -14.09 12.17 -17.54
C SER A 278 -15.21 11.16 -17.71
N ARG A 279 -14.86 9.84 -17.78
CA ARG A 279 -15.84 8.77 -17.88
C ARG A 279 -16.69 8.65 -16.62
N LEU A 280 -16.09 8.79 -15.45
CA LEU A 280 -16.79 8.71 -14.15
C LEU A 280 -17.70 9.92 -13.94
N GLU A 281 -17.28 11.13 -14.28
CA GLU A 281 -18.10 12.36 -14.24
C GLU A 281 -19.32 12.26 -15.17
N THR A 282 -19.11 11.80 -16.42
CA THR A 282 -20.20 11.55 -17.36
C THR A 282 -21.19 10.52 -16.81
N LYS A 283 -20.67 9.41 -16.26
CA LYS A 283 -21.50 8.37 -15.64
C LYS A 283 -22.30 8.91 -14.46
N ALA A 284 -21.70 9.72 -13.59
CA ALA A 284 -22.38 10.35 -12.45
C ALA A 284 -23.53 11.25 -12.92
N LYS A 285 -23.27 12.12 -13.90
CA LYS A 285 -24.30 13.02 -14.48
C LYS A 285 -25.48 12.23 -15.06
N LEU A 286 -25.21 11.18 -15.84
CA LEU A 286 -26.28 10.36 -16.43
C LEU A 286 -27.11 9.64 -15.38
N LYS A 287 -26.46 9.07 -14.37
CA LYS A 287 -27.13 8.34 -13.28
C LYS A 287 -27.98 9.29 -12.41
N LEU A 288 -27.49 10.47 -12.06
CA LEU A 288 -28.23 11.46 -11.28
C LEU A 288 -29.45 12.01 -12.04
N LYS A 289 -29.34 12.21 -13.36
CA LYS A 289 -30.48 12.63 -14.19
C LYS A 289 -31.62 11.62 -14.19
N SER A 290 -31.35 10.33 -14.05
CA SER A 290 -32.38 9.30 -14.03
C SER A 290 -33.13 9.18 -12.70
N LEU A 291 -32.66 9.84 -11.64
CA LEU A 291 -33.30 9.81 -10.33
C LEU A 291 -34.50 10.75 -10.28
N ARG A 292 -35.57 10.29 -9.62
CA ARG A 292 -36.81 11.07 -9.35
C ARG A 292 -36.83 11.46 -7.88
N GLY A 293 -37.57 12.51 -7.54
CA GLY A 293 -37.74 12.99 -6.17
C GLY A 293 -37.20 14.40 -5.95
N THR A 294 -37.58 15.04 -4.84
CA THR A 294 -37.22 16.41 -4.47
C THR A 294 -35.84 16.51 -3.81
N HIS A 295 -35.50 15.55 -2.97
CA HIS A 295 -34.20 15.50 -2.24
C HIS A 295 -33.23 14.51 -2.90
N LYS A 296 -32.79 14.87 -4.13
CA LYS A 296 -31.87 14.00 -4.89
C LYS A 296 -30.50 13.94 -4.23
N PRO A 297 -29.84 12.76 -4.25
CA PRO A 297 -28.44 12.65 -3.85
C PRO A 297 -27.52 13.40 -4.84
N SER A 298 -26.34 13.80 -4.39
CA SER A 298 -25.35 14.52 -5.19
C SER A 298 -24.02 13.78 -5.24
N ILE A 299 -23.22 14.03 -6.30
CA ILE A 299 -21.88 13.46 -6.46
C ILE A 299 -20.91 14.57 -6.82
N THR A 300 -19.87 14.74 -6.01
CA THR A 300 -18.85 15.77 -6.17
C THR A 300 -17.48 15.14 -6.46
N PHE A 301 -16.77 15.67 -7.43
CA PHE A 301 -15.38 15.31 -7.74
C PHE A 301 -14.46 16.49 -7.39
N THR A 302 -13.55 16.30 -6.44
CA THR A 302 -12.65 17.37 -5.98
C THR A 302 -11.33 17.45 -6.77
N GLY A 303 -11.01 16.42 -7.54
CA GLY A 303 -9.68 16.27 -8.15
C GLY A 303 -8.65 15.73 -7.17
N GLN A 304 -7.37 15.79 -7.57
CA GLN A 304 -6.27 15.33 -6.72
C GLN A 304 -6.04 16.31 -5.58
N VAL A 305 -6.10 15.81 -4.36
CA VAL A 305 -5.76 16.53 -3.14
C VAL A 305 -4.36 16.13 -2.71
N GLN A 306 -3.48 17.10 -2.51
CA GLN A 306 -2.07 16.88 -2.15
C GLN A 306 -1.80 17.11 -0.66
N ARG A 307 -2.50 18.05 -0.05
CA ARG A 307 -2.30 18.42 1.34
C ARG A 307 -3.00 17.45 2.28
N LEU A 308 -2.28 17.02 3.32
CA LEU A 308 -2.83 16.11 4.35
C LEU A 308 -3.99 16.75 5.11
N GLU A 309 -3.96 18.09 5.29
CA GLU A 309 -5.03 18.87 5.92
C GLU A 309 -6.37 18.74 5.19
N ASP A 310 -6.32 18.79 3.86
CA ASP A 310 -7.52 18.69 3.03
C ASP A 310 -8.09 17.25 3.06
N ILE A 311 -7.21 16.25 3.10
CA ILE A 311 -7.61 14.84 3.29
C ILE A 311 -8.25 14.65 4.66
N ALA A 312 -7.63 15.16 5.72
CA ALA A 312 -8.15 15.08 7.08
C ALA A 312 -9.52 15.77 7.19
N GLN A 313 -9.67 16.96 6.59
CA GLN A 313 -10.94 17.69 6.57
C GLN A 313 -12.04 16.91 5.82
N ALA A 314 -11.71 16.35 4.66
CA ALA A 314 -12.68 15.57 3.89
C ALA A 314 -13.15 14.32 4.65
N LEU A 315 -12.24 13.64 5.37
CA LEU A 315 -12.58 12.51 6.22
C LEU A 315 -13.42 12.95 7.44
N ARG A 316 -13.07 14.06 8.11
CA ARG A 316 -13.87 14.59 9.24
C ARG A 316 -15.28 15.05 8.83
N ASP A 317 -15.43 15.54 7.62
CA ASP A 317 -16.72 16.00 7.10
C ASP A 317 -17.59 14.85 6.53
N ALA A 318 -17.04 13.64 6.42
CA ALA A 318 -17.76 12.46 5.97
C ALA A 318 -18.43 11.69 7.12
N ASP A 319 -19.37 10.82 6.76
CA ASP A 319 -20.09 9.93 7.66
C ASP A 319 -19.69 8.46 7.46
N ALA A 320 -19.16 8.11 6.27
CA ALA A 320 -18.63 6.79 5.96
C ALA A 320 -17.64 6.84 4.80
N PHE A 321 -16.64 5.96 4.84
CA PHE A 321 -15.70 5.74 3.76
C PHE A 321 -16.12 4.55 2.90
N VAL A 322 -16.00 4.66 1.56
CA VAL A 322 -16.40 3.59 0.62
C VAL A 322 -15.23 3.19 -0.27
N LEU A 323 -14.94 1.89 -0.30
CA LEU A 323 -13.92 1.29 -1.15
C LEU A 323 -14.51 0.13 -1.96
N ALA A 324 -14.45 0.22 -3.29
CA ALA A 324 -14.95 -0.83 -4.18
C ALA A 324 -13.85 -1.59 -4.94
N SER A 325 -12.58 -1.37 -4.63
CA SER A 325 -11.47 -2.19 -5.14
C SER A 325 -11.73 -3.66 -4.81
N TYR A 326 -11.41 -4.55 -5.75
CA TYR A 326 -11.65 -5.97 -5.56
C TYR A 326 -10.51 -6.79 -6.14
N ARG A 327 -9.84 -7.55 -5.29
CA ARG A 327 -8.69 -8.41 -5.59
C ARG A 327 -7.53 -7.67 -6.29
N PHE A 328 -7.34 -6.41 -5.95
CA PHE A 328 -6.29 -5.58 -6.51
C PHE A 328 -5.38 -5.00 -5.43
N ASP A 329 -5.96 -4.34 -4.43
CA ASP A 329 -5.18 -3.66 -3.41
C ASP A 329 -4.47 -4.66 -2.48
N ASN A 330 -3.30 -4.25 -2.00
CA ASN A 330 -2.60 -4.94 -0.92
C ASN A 330 -3.12 -4.40 0.43
N GLN A 331 -2.73 -3.18 0.78
CA GLN A 331 -3.31 -2.42 1.90
C GLN A 331 -3.49 -0.97 1.46
N PRO A 332 -4.73 -0.51 1.20
CA PRO A 332 -4.99 0.89 0.91
C PRO A 332 -4.73 1.75 2.14
N ILE A 333 -3.81 2.71 2.05
CA ILE A 333 -3.44 3.59 3.19
C ILE A 333 -4.61 4.46 3.68
N VAL A 334 -5.61 4.69 2.83
CA VAL A 334 -6.83 5.42 3.18
C VAL A 334 -7.72 4.67 4.19
N ILE A 335 -7.56 3.34 4.34
CA ILE A 335 -8.28 2.56 5.37
C ILE A 335 -7.82 2.99 6.77
N PRO A 336 -6.52 2.89 7.16
CA PRO A 336 -6.08 3.37 8.46
C PRO A 336 -6.37 4.86 8.68
N GLU A 337 -6.30 5.70 7.64
CA GLU A 337 -6.65 7.12 7.73
C GLU A 337 -8.14 7.34 8.00
N SER A 338 -9.02 6.57 7.38
CA SER A 338 -10.47 6.63 7.62
C SER A 338 -10.83 6.16 9.03
N LEU A 339 -10.24 5.05 9.49
CA LEU A 339 -10.41 4.56 10.85
C LEU A 339 -9.91 5.57 11.90
N ALA A 340 -8.75 6.21 11.63
CA ALA A 340 -8.22 7.26 12.49
C ALA A 340 -9.16 8.48 12.57
N ALA A 341 -9.89 8.78 11.48
CA ALA A 341 -10.94 9.79 11.47
C ALA A 341 -12.25 9.35 12.17
N GLY A 342 -12.33 8.11 12.64
CA GLY A 342 -13.55 7.55 13.26
C GLY A 342 -14.64 7.17 12.26
N LEU A 343 -14.28 6.92 10.99
CA LEU A 343 -15.25 6.59 9.96
C LEU A 343 -15.47 5.08 9.84
N PRO A 344 -16.72 4.61 9.78
CA PRO A 344 -17.02 3.26 9.33
C PRO A 344 -16.60 3.08 7.88
N VAL A 345 -16.07 1.89 7.55
CA VAL A 345 -15.59 1.54 6.22
C VAL A 345 -16.52 0.55 5.54
N LEU A 346 -17.08 0.92 4.38
CA LEU A 346 -17.79 0.00 3.50
C LEU A 346 -16.82 -0.52 2.42
N TYR A 347 -16.62 -1.82 2.35
CA TYR A 347 -15.68 -2.44 1.41
C TYR A 347 -16.20 -3.78 0.88
N CYS A 348 -15.54 -4.33 -0.17
CA CYS A 348 -16.03 -5.52 -0.85
C CYS A 348 -14.94 -6.57 -1.17
N ASP A 349 -13.75 -6.43 -0.65
CA ASP A 349 -12.67 -7.41 -0.82
C ASP A 349 -12.29 -7.99 0.55
N ASP A 350 -12.65 -9.24 0.78
CA ASP A 350 -12.40 -10.01 2.00
C ASP A 350 -10.91 -10.20 2.34
N ARG A 351 -10.02 -9.89 1.39
CA ARG A 351 -8.56 -9.94 1.59
C ARG A 351 -8.02 -8.69 2.31
N LEU A 352 -8.81 -7.62 2.36
CA LEU A 352 -8.45 -6.38 3.06
C LEU A 352 -8.83 -6.50 4.54
N ASP A 353 -8.10 -7.33 5.27
CA ASP A 353 -8.37 -7.70 6.65
C ASP A 353 -7.59 -6.88 7.69
N VAL A 354 -6.68 -5.99 7.25
CA VAL A 354 -5.83 -5.21 8.15
C VAL A 354 -6.58 -3.98 8.67
N GLY A 355 -6.83 -3.96 9.96
CA GLY A 355 -7.57 -2.91 10.65
C GLY A 355 -9.09 -2.96 10.46
N LEU A 356 -9.60 -3.82 9.59
CA LEU A 356 -11.03 -3.97 9.32
C LEU A 356 -11.60 -5.18 10.06
N SER A 357 -12.74 -4.97 10.69
CA SER A 357 -13.48 -6.01 11.43
C SER A 357 -14.99 -5.71 11.40
N PRO A 358 -15.83 -6.67 11.75
CA PRO A 358 -17.27 -6.42 11.85
C PRO A 358 -17.66 -5.33 12.85
N SER A 359 -16.77 -4.95 13.76
CA SER A 359 -17.03 -3.87 14.73
C SER A 359 -16.81 -2.45 14.17
N ASN A 360 -16.09 -2.30 13.05
CA ASN A 360 -15.75 -0.98 12.49
C ASN A 360 -16.01 -0.84 10.98
N SER A 361 -16.48 -1.92 10.34
CA SER A 361 -16.63 -1.93 8.89
C SER A 361 -17.73 -2.89 8.43
N LEU A 362 -18.24 -2.63 7.22
CA LEU A 362 -19.17 -3.49 6.52
C LEU A 362 -18.49 -4.13 5.32
N LEU A 363 -18.23 -5.44 5.40
CA LEU A 363 -17.84 -6.25 4.25
C LEU A 363 -19.09 -6.67 3.49
N VAL A 364 -19.17 -6.27 2.22
CA VAL A 364 -20.28 -6.66 1.33
C VAL A 364 -19.73 -7.34 0.08
N GLY A 365 -20.61 -7.99 -0.70
CA GLY A 365 -20.18 -8.56 -1.98
C GLY A 365 -19.85 -7.47 -3.02
N PRO A 366 -19.07 -7.81 -4.08
CA PRO A 366 -18.53 -6.85 -5.04
C PRO A 366 -19.53 -6.37 -6.10
N SER A 367 -20.81 -6.74 -6.02
CA SER A 367 -21.85 -6.30 -6.95
C SER A 367 -22.40 -4.92 -6.59
N ILE A 368 -22.97 -4.23 -7.60
CA ILE A 368 -23.61 -2.92 -7.38
C ILE A 368 -24.77 -3.03 -6.38
N LYS A 369 -25.55 -4.14 -6.43
CA LYS A 369 -26.67 -4.37 -5.52
C LYS A 369 -26.21 -4.48 -4.07
N GLN A 370 -25.14 -5.24 -3.82
CA GLN A 370 -24.61 -5.45 -2.47
C GLN A 370 -23.95 -4.20 -1.90
N LEU A 371 -23.18 -3.46 -2.73
CA LEU A 371 -22.64 -2.16 -2.33
C LEU A 371 -23.74 -1.15 -1.99
N ALA A 372 -24.83 -1.11 -2.78
CA ALA A 372 -25.96 -0.24 -2.51
C ALA A 372 -26.68 -0.62 -1.20
N ALA A 373 -26.87 -1.91 -0.95
CA ALA A 373 -27.43 -2.39 0.32
C ALA A 373 -26.57 -1.99 1.52
N GLY A 374 -25.23 -2.12 1.41
CA GLY A 374 -24.31 -1.64 2.45
C GLY A 374 -24.39 -0.14 2.68
N MET A 375 -24.54 0.66 1.63
CA MET A 375 -24.79 2.11 1.78
C MET A 375 -26.11 2.41 2.49
N GLN A 376 -27.17 1.63 2.20
CA GLN A 376 -28.47 1.76 2.89
C GLN A 376 -28.38 1.36 4.37
N GLN A 377 -27.61 0.32 4.71
CA GLN A 377 -27.33 -0.02 6.11
C GLN A 377 -26.60 1.11 6.85
N LEU A 378 -25.66 1.77 6.19
CA LEU A 378 -24.98 2.95 6.73
C LEU A 378 -25.88 4.21 6.76
N ALA A 379 -27.08 4.19 6.20
CA ALA A 379 -28.05 5.28 6.39
C ALA A 379 -28.66 5.26 7.79
N ASP A 380 -28.63 4.12 8.48
CA ASP A 380 -29.03 4.03 9.88
C ASP A 380 -27.96 4.62 10.82
N ASP A 381 -28.35 5.59 11.64
CA ASP A 381 -27.45 6.30 12.56
C ASP A 381 -26.86 5.37 13.61
N SER A 382 -27.65 4.45 14.15
CA SER A 382 -27.20 3.49 15.17
C SER A 382 -26.09 2.60 14.63
N THR A 383 -26.25 2.09 13.42
CA THR A 383 -25.22 1.30 12.71
C THR A 383 -23.93 2.11 12.53
N ARG A 384 -24.03 3.36 12.07
CA ARG A 384 -22.83 4.19 11.88
C ARG A 384 -22.12 4.49 13.20
N HIS A 385 -22.86 4.85 14.25
CA HIS A 385 -22.29 5.12 15.57
C HIS A 385 -21.58 3.91 16.15
N THR A 386 -22.18 2.73 16.05
CA THR A 386 -21.59 1.47 16.52
C THR A 386 -20.27 1.18 15.79
N LEU A 387 -20.26 1.28 14.46
CA LEU A 387 -19.06 1.03 13.66
C LEU A 387 -17.99 2.11 13.86
N ALA A 388 -18.38 3.37 14.04
CA ALA A 388 -17.45 4.46 14.31
C ALA A 388 -16.76 4.29 15.68
N ALA A 389 -17.49 3.85 16.70
CA ALA A 389 -16.93 3.52 18.01
C ALA A 389 -15.91 2.36 17.90
N GLY A 390 -16.22 1.34 17.12
CA GLY A 390 -15.31 0.21 16.85
C GLY A 390 -14.03 0.60 16.12
N ALA A 391 -14.01 1.69 15.36
CA ALA A 391 -12.82 2.16 14.66
C ALA A 391 -11.66 2.49 15.61
N GLN A 392 -11.95 2.99 16.81
CA GLN A 392 -10.94 3.33 17.83
C GLN A 392 -10.11 2.11 18.27
N HIS A 393 -10.70 0.93 18.33
CA HIS A 393 -10.00 -0.28 18.77
C HIS A 393 -8.92 -0.74 17.78
N ALA A 394 -9.08 -0.46 16.49
CA ALA A 394 -8.10 -0.81 15.46
C ALA A 394 -6.88 0.12 15.42
N LEU A 395 -6.95 1.29 16.08
CA LEU A 395 -5.91 2.31 15.95
C LEU A 395 -4.60 1.94 16.65
N ALA A 396 -4.65 1.15 17.71
CA ALA A 396 -3.46 0.73 18.44
C ALA A 396 -2.49 -0.03 17.52
N ASP A 397 -3.01 -1.00 16.74
CA ASP A 397 -2.21 -1.84 15.85
C ASP A 397 -1.80 -1.12 14.55
N LEU A 398 -2.51 -0.04 14.19
CA LEU A 398 -2.25 0.77 13.00
C LEU A 398 -1.49 2.06 13.33
N SER A 399 -1.07 2.25 14.57
CA SER A 399 -0.30 3.43 14.97
C SER A 399 1.08 3.44 14.29
N PRO A 400 1.66 4.63 14.07
CA PRO A 400 3.02 4.76 13.55
C PRO A 400 4.04 4.02 14.44
N GLU A 401 3.85 4.10 15.74
CA GLU A 401 4.68 3.47 16.77
C GLU A 401 4.62 1.93 16.70
N ALA A 402 3.43 1.36 16.51
CA ALA A 402 3.25 -0.09 16.36
C ALA A 402 3.98 -0.60 15.11
N THR A 403 3.82 0.10 13.98
CA THR A 403 4.52 -0.20 12.73
C THR A 403 6.04 -0.18 12.92
N ALA A 404 6.60 0.87 13.52
CA ALA A 404 8.04 0.98 13.75
C ALA A 404 8.57 -0.08 14.72
N THR A 405 7.83 -0.35 15.79
CA THR A 405 8.17 -1.40 16.77
C THR A 405 8.25 -2.77 16.09
N ALA A 406 7.29 -3.09 15.24
CA ALA A 406 7.28 -4.34 14.47
C ALA A 406 8.49 -4.45 13.53
N TYR A 407 8.87 -3.38 12.84
CA TYR A 407 10.11 -3.36 12.04
C TYR A 407 11.35 -3.54 12.89
N CYS A 408 11.45 -2.90 14.05
CA CYS A 408 12.59 -3.06 14.96
C CYS A 408 12.71 -4.50 15.48
N GLN A 409 11.59 -5.17 15.78
CA GLN A 409 11.57 -6.58 16.17
C GLN A 409 12.08 -7.48 15.04
N LEU A 410 11.57 -7.28 13.81
CA LEU A 410 12.02 -8.02 12.64
C LEU A 410 13.52 -7.82 12.40
N TYR A 411 14.01 -6.59 12.42
CA TYR A 411 15.43 -6.30 12.18
C TYR A 411 16.34 -6.98 13.19
N ARG A 412 15.96 -7.02 14.47
CA ARG A 412 16.73 -7.75 15.50
C ARG A 412 16.75 -9.25 15.24
N GLN A 413 15.60 -9.83 14.93
CA GLN A 413 15.50 -11.26 14.60
C GLN A 413 16.39 -11.62 13.42
N VAL A 414 16.34 -10.80 12.34
CA VAL A 414 17.11 -11.01 11.12
C VAL A 414 18.62 -10.89 11.37
N LEU A 415 19.04 -9.92 12.18
CA LEU A 415 20.45 -9.74 12.56
C LEU A 415 20.96 -10.92 13.41
N GLN A 416 20.17 -11.40 14.34
CA GLN A 416 20.52 -12.58 15.16
C GLN A 416 20.66 -13.84 14.31
N GLN A 417 19.71 -14.08 13.40
CA GLN A 417 19.76 -15.23 12.48
C GLN A 417 20.97 -15.15 11.55
N HIS A 418 21.25 -13.95 11.02
CA HIS A 418 22.40 -13.72 10.13
C HIS A 418 23.72 -13.93 10.85
N ALA A 419 23.85 -13.44 12.08
CA ALA A 419 25.04 -13.66 12.91
C ALA A 419 25.25 -15.14 13.26
N ALA A 420 24.17 -15.87 13.54
CA ALA A 420 24.25 -17.30 13.83
C ALA A 420 24.69 -18.13 12.59
N ALA A 421 24.18 -17.77 11.41
CA ALA A 421 24.53 -18.44 10.15
C ALA A 421 25.98 -18.18 9.70
N ASN A 422 26.61 -17.08 10.15
CA ASN A 422 27.98 -16.68 9.78
C ASN A 422 29.02 -16.95 10.88
N LYS A 423 28.66 -17.64 11.98
CA LYS A 423 29.66 -18.09 12.94
C LYS A 423 30.52 -19.18 12.31
N PRO A 424 31.87 -19.06 12.34
CA PRO A 424 32.73 -20.14 11.91
C PRO A 424 32.48 -21.38 12.79
N GLN A 425 32.27 -22.53 12.15
CA GLN A 425 32.24 -23.84 12.81
C GLN A 425 33.57 -24.19 13.41
#